data_d927c05f414647b672a0b276f7b381e9
#
_entry.id   d927c05f414647b672a0b276f7b381e9
#
_cell.length_a   1.000
_cell.length_b   1.000
_cell.length_c   1.000
_cell.angle_alpha   90.00
_cell.angle_beta   90.00
_cell.angle_gamma   90.00
#
_symmetry.space_group_name_H-M   'P 1'
#
loop_
_entity.id
_entity.type
_entity.pdbx_description
1 polymer ?
#
loop_
_entity_poly.entity_id
_entity_poly.type
_entity_poly.pdbx_seq_one_letter_code
_entity_poly.pdbx_strand_id
1 'polypeptide(L)'
;DSVCVGSTQVYTTLTSGGTWSTTDVTLATIATDGTLTGVSSGVVTVSYTIGTGCASTLDIRVKALANAGTITGAAELCLNDSTVITTSGSEGTWSSSDTTVAKINAEGKVFGMAAGTAVLSYISVNDCSRDTSIFNMLVKPAPDAGDLSGNASLCINYSSTLSSTVSGGVWTSSNPAIASINASGVV
;
A
#
# COMPACT_ATOMS: atom_id res chain seq x y z
N ASP A 1 -13.06 14.81 -26.24
CA ASP A 1 -12.02 15.64 -25.61
C ASP A 1 -11.93 15.34 -24.11
N SER A 2 -10.76 15.63 -23.51
CA SER A 2 -10.57 15.42 -22.08
C SER A 2 -9.55 16.40 -21.50
N VAL A 3 -9.75 16.75 -20.22
CA VAL A 3 -8.84 17.56 -19.39
C VAL A 3 -8.65 16.86 -18.05
N CYS A 4 -7.49 17.05 -17.40
CA CYS A 4 -7.29 16.49 -16.06
C CYS A 4 -7.80 17.48 -14.98
N VAL A 5 -8.19 16.94 -13.83
CA VAL A 5 -8.48 17.78 -12.64
C VAL A 5 -7.28 18.69 -12.36
N GLY A 6 -7.54 19.99 -12.16
CA GLY A 6 -6.51 21.03 -11.94
C GLY A 6 -5.79 21.53 -13.19
N SER A 7 -6.02 20.91 -14.36
CA SER A 7 -5.42 21.35 -15.62
C SER A 7 -6.37 22.21 -16.44
N THR A 8 -5.81 22.97 -17.38
CA THR A 8 -6.57 23.86 -18.27
C THR A 8 -6.42 23.44 -19.73
N GLN A 9 -7.46 23.69 -20.53
CA GLN A 9 -7.50 23.53 -21.99
C GLN A 9 -8.21 24.71 -22.59
N VAL A 10 -7.61 25.31 -23.65
CA VAL A 10 -8.23 26.44 -24.35
C VAL A 10 -9.05 25.92 -25.52
N TYR A 11 -10.31 26.32 -25.59
CA TYR A 11 -11.23 26.09 -26.70
C TYR A 11 -11.43 27.38 -27.48
N THR A 12 -11.45 27.28 -28.79
CA THR A 12 -11.62 28.41 -29.70
C THR A 12 -12.84 28.21 -30.59
N THR A 13 -13.41 29.29 -31.05
CA THR A 13 -14.53 29.31 -32.02
C THR A 13 -14.20 30.28 -33.15
N LEU A 14 -14.73 30.00 -34.34
CA LEU A 14 -14.59 30.89 -35.52
C LEU A 14 -15.54 32.08 -35.44
N THR A 15 -16.60 31.99 -34.64
CA THR A 15 -17.62 33.06 -34.49
C THR A 15 -17.33 33.86 -33.23
N SER A 16 -17.19 35.19 -33.36
CA SER A 16 -16.99 36.09 -32.21
C SER A 16 -18.31 36.56 -31.64
N GLY A 17 -18.27 37.11 -30.39
CA GLY A 17 -19.42 37.78 -29.75
C GLY A 17 -20.37 36.82 -29.03
N GLY A 18 -20.03 35.57 -28.86
CA GLY A 18 -20.78 34.61 -28.04
C GLY A 18 -20.24 34.52 -26.60
N THR A 19 -20.90 33.71 -25.80
CA THR A 19 -20.56 33.42 -24.39
C THR A 19 -20.32 31.94 -24.17
N TRP A 20 -19.29 31.65 -23.42
CA TRP A 20 -18.96 30.29 -22.97
C TRP A 20 -19.72 29.93 -21.69
N SER A 21 -20.15 28.68 -21.58
CA SER A 21 -20.77 28.16 -20.36
C SER A 21 -20.50 26.65 -20.23
N THR A 22 -20.65 26.12 -19.02
CA THR A 22 -20.64 24.69 -18.72
C THR A 22 -21.95 24.27 -18.07
N THR A 23 -22.35 23.03 -18.26
CA THR A 23 -23.56 22.48 -17.61
C THR A 23 -23.38 22.26 -16.11
N ASP A 24 -22.12 22.09 -15.64
CA ASP A 24 -21.80 21.85 -14.23
C ASP A 24 -20.44 22.44 -13.86
N VAL A 25 -20.47 23.55 -13.13
CA VAL A 25 -19.27 24.26 -12.66
C VAL A 25 -18.51 23.49 -11.56
N THR A 26 -19.12 22.48 -10.95
CA THR A 26 -18.44 21.61 -9.98
C THR A 26 -17.57 20.58 -10.65
N LEU A 27 -17.79 20.28 -11.93
CA LEU A 27 -16.96 19.41 -12.75
C LEU A 27 -15.91 20.19 -13.54
N ALA A 28 -16.30 21.30 -14.17
CA ALA A 28 -15.37 22.18 -14.86
C ALA A 28 -15.91 23.63 -14.95
N THR A 29 -15.01 24.59 -14.94
CA THR A 29 -15.31 26.01 -15.21
C THR A 29 -14.73 26.41 -16.54
N ILE A 30 -15.39 27.38 -17.24
CA ILE A 30 -14.86 27.97 -18.46
C ILE A 30 -14.85 29.47 -18.38
N ALA A 31 -13.74 30.08 -18.74
CA ALA A 31 -13.58 31.54 -18.76
C ALA A 31 -14.11 32.15 -20.08
N THR A 32 -14.25 33.48 -20.11
CA THR A 32 -14.75 34.21 -21.29
C THR A 32 -13.84 34.11 -22.52
N ASP A 33 -12.58 33.80 -22.32
CA ASP A 33 -11.57 33.53 -23.38
C ASP A 33 -11.58 32.11 -23.92
N GLY A 34 -12.45 31.21 -23.39
CA GLY A 34 -12.55 29.82 -23.77
C GLY A 34 -11.59 28.91 -22.99
N THR A 35 -10.92 29.39 -21.93
CA THR A 35 -10.08 28.57 -21.06
C THR A 35 -10.94 27.73 -20.13
N LEU A 36 -10.98 26.42 -20.36
CA LEU A 36 -11.63 25.43 -19.48
C LEU A 36 -10.65 24.97 -18.41
N THR A 37 -11.13 24.89 -17.17
CA THR A 37 -10.39 24.30 -16.03
C THR A 37 -11.16 23.11 -15.48
N GLY A 38 -10.51 21.93 -15.38
CA GLY A 38 -11.08 20.74 -14.74
C GLY A 38 -11.11 20.92 -13.22
N VAL A 39 -12.26 20.73 -12.59
CA VAL A 39 -12.47 20.86 -11.13
C VAL A 39 -12.61 19.52 -10.46
N SER A 40 -13.49 18.66 -10.96
CA SER A 40 -13.74 17.31 -10.43
C SER A 40 -14.00 16.34 -11.58
N SER A 41 -13.69 15.05 -11.36
CA SER A 41 -13.85 14.03 -12.41
C SER A 41 -15.30 13.80 -12.79
N GLY A 42 -15.57 13.73 -14.10
CA GLY A 42 -16.90 13.54 -14.64
C GLY A 42 -16.98 13.91 -16.11
N VAL A 43 -18.19 13.98 -16.66
CA VAL A 43 -18.44 14.49 -18.01
C VAL A 43 -19.27 15.75 -17.92
N VAL A 44 -18.82 16.81 -18.56
CA VAL A 44 -19.48 18.11 -18.59
C VAL A 44 -19.64 18.55 -20.03
N THR A 45 -20.81 19.15 -20.36
CA THR A 45 -21.02 19.76 -21.67
C THR A 45 -20.62 21.23 -21.62
N VAL A 46 -19.71 21.62 -22.49
CA VAL A 46 -19.34 23.01 -22.75
C VAL A 46 -20.19 23.54 -23.87
N SER A 47 -20.69 24.76 -23.74
CA SER A 47 -21.50 25.43 -24.74
C SER A 47 -20.94 26.81 -25.08
N TYR A 48 -20.98 27.17 -26.37
CA TYR A 48 -20.74 28.52 -26.84
C TYR A 48 -22.01 29.04 -27.50
N THR A 49 -22.61 30.07 -26.95
CA THR A 49 -23.89 30.62 -27.38
C THR A 49 -23.71 32.02 -27.93
N ILE A 50 -24.21 32.26 -29.12
CA ILE A 50 -24.27 33.63 -29.74
C ILE A 50 -25.60 34.34 -29.45
N GLY A 51 -25.62 35.66 -29.64
CA GLY A 51 -26.75 36.53 -29.25
C GLY A 51 -28.11 36.17 -29.89
N THR A 52 -28.15 35.33 -30.92
CA THR A 52 -29.38 34.80 -31.54
C THR A 52 -29.95 33.58 -30.83
N GLY A 53 -29.29 33.11 -29.74
CA GLY A 53 -29.67 31.89 -29.03
C GLY A 53 -29.15 30.60 -29.62
N CYS A 54 -28.44 30.63 -30.75
CA CYS A 54 -27.80 29.44 -31.33
C CYS A 54 -26.58 29.08 -30.49
N ALA A 55 -26.47 27.77 -30.12
CA ALA A 55 -25.37 27.26 -29.35
C ALA A 55 -24.67 26.10 -30.08
N SER A 56 -23.36 26.02 -29.92
CA SER A 56 -22.54 24.84 -30.24
C SER A 56 -22.08 24.19 -28.94
N THR A 57 -22.16 22.87 -28.85
CA THR A 57 -21.87 22.12 -27.62
C THR A 57 -20.80 21.06 -27.85
N LEU A 58 -20.03 20.76 -26.80
CA LEU A 58 -19.00 19.73 -26.79
C LEU A 58 -18.94 19.07 -25.42
N ASP A 59 -18.99 17.73 -25.40
CA ASP A 59 -18.81 16.98 -24.16
C ASP A 59 -17.31 16.79 -23.88
N ILE A 60 -16.94 17.19 -22.66
CA ILE A 60 -15.58 17.11 -22.15
C ILE A 60 -15.54 16.15 -20.97
N ARG A 61 -14.63 15.21 -21.01
CA ARG A 61 -14.33 14.31 -19.89
C ARG A 61 -13.26 14.93 -18.99
N VAL A 62 -13.61 15.26 -17.75
CA VAL A 62 -12.63 15.61 -16.73
C VAL A 62 -12.12 14.31 -16.10
N LYS A 63 -10.83 14.03 -16.29
CA LYS A 63 -10.16 12.81 -15.77
C LYS A 63 -9.66 13.06 -14.35
N ALA A 64 -9.86 12.07 -13.47
CA ALA A 64 -9.27 12.09 -12.12
C ALA A 64 -7.74 12.01 -12.17
N LEU A 65 -7.09 12.55 -11.14
CA LEU A 65 -5.67 12.28 -10.89
C LEU A 65 -5.49 10.83 -10.41
N ALA A 66 -4.29 10.28 -10.62
CA ALA A 66 -3.90 9.02 -9.99
C ALA A 66 -3.95 9.17 -8.46
N ASN A 67 -4.35 8.10 -7.79
CA ASN A 67 -4.45 8.07 -6.34
C ASN A 67 -3.95 6.71 -5.82
N ALA A 68 -2.80 6.69 -5.15
CA ALA A 68 -2.25 5.49 -4.54
C ALA A 68 -2.96 5.10 -3.23
N GLY A 69 -3.78 6.00 -2.68
CA GLY A 69 -4.56 5.76 -1.47
C GLY A 69 -3.70 5.62 -0.21
N THR A 70 -4.34 5.07 0.83
CA THR A 70 -3.67 4.73 2.09
C THR A 70 -3.47 3.22 2.16
N ILE A 71 -2.24 2.79 2.47
CA ILE A 71 -1.90 1.37 2.65
C ILE A 71 -2.23 0.98 4.09
N THR A 72 -2.89 -0.17 4.26
CA THR A 72 -3.28 -0.74 5.56
C THR A 72 -2.94 -2.23 5.62
N GLY A 73 -2.66 -2.72 6.83
CA GLY A 73 -2.31 -4.12 7.10
C GLY A 73 -1.33 -4.25 8.25
N ALA A 74 -0.83 -5.47 8.49
CA ALA A 74 0.19 -5.70 9.50
C ALA A 74 1.54 -5.16 9.03
N ALA A 75 2.18 -4.32 9.86
CA ALA A 75 3.50 -3.73 9.58
C ALA A 75 4.67 -4.66 9.92
N GLU A 76 4.38 -5.81 10.51
CA GLU A 76 5.38 -6.79 10.95
C GLU A 76 4.95 -8.19 10.54
N LEU A 77 5.92 -9.04 10.19
CA LEU A 77 5.73 -10.48 9.98
C LEU A 77 7.00 -11.24 10.36
N CYS A 78 6.87 -12.55 10.60
CA CYS A 78 8.03 -13.39 10.88
C CYS A 78 8.71 -13.87 9.60
N LEU A 79 10.00 -14.21 9.71
CA LEU A 79 10.73 -14.87 8.63
C LEU A 79 10.00 -16.13 8.15
N ASN A 80 9.89 -16.29 6.83
CA ASN A 80 9.16 -17.36 6.13
C ASN A 80 7.62 -17.32 6.29
N ASP A 81 7.07 -16.26 6.90
CA ASP A 81 5.62 -16.04 6.99
C ASP A 81 5.13 -15.10 5.88
N SER A 82 3.82 -14.91 5.80
CA SER A 82 3.22 -13.97 4.86
C SER A 82 2.03 -13.24 5.47
N THR A 83 1.81 -12.01 5.01
CA THR A 83 0.63 -11.20 5.36
C THR A 83 0.08 -10.54 4.10
N VAL A 84 -1.13 -9.98 4.19
CA VAL A 84 -1.72 -9.20 3.10
C VAL A 84 -1.86 -7.75 3.57
N ILE A 85 -1.39 -6.83 2.74
CA ILE A 85 -1.65 -5.40 2.87
C ILE A 85 -2.54 -4.95 1.72
N THR A 86 -3.36 -3.94 1.96
CA THR A 86 -4.30 -3.41 0.98
C THR A 86 -4.15 -1.91 0.85
N THR A 87 -4.62 -1.35 -0.26
CA THR A 87 -4.70 0.10 -0.44
C THR A 87 -6.12 0.52 -0.75
N SER A 88 -6.50 1.74 -0.36
CA SER A 88 -7.73 2.41 -0.78
C SER A 88 -7.59 3.14 -2.12
N GLY A 89 -6.43 3.05 -2.76
CA GLY A 89 -6.13 3.74 -4.02
C GLY A 89 -6.81 3.14 -5.24
N SER A 90 -6.66 3.86 -6.36
CA SER A 90 -7.07 3.40 -7.69
C SER A 90 -6.06 2.38 -8.25
N GLU A 91 -6.29 1.93 -9.49
CA GLU A 91 -5.37 1.00 -10.20
C GLU A 91 -3.90 1.41 -10.07
N GLY A 92 -3.05 0.44 -9.76
CA GLY A 92 -1.63 0.66 -9.56
C GLY A 92 -0.86 -0.63 -9.39
N THR A 93 0.41 -0.51 -9.00
CA THR A 93 1.35 -1.63 -8.86
C THR A 93 2.08 -1.58 -7.52
N TRP A 94 2.27 -2.75 -6.93
CA TRP A 94 3.09 -2.94 -5.75
C TRP A 94 4.56 -3.08 -6.09
N SER A 95 5.43 -2.55 -5.23
CA SER A 95 6.87 -2.79 -5.29
C SER A 95 7.49 -2.83 -3.90
N SER A 96 8.67 -3.43 -3.79
CA SER A 96 9.47 -3.48 -2.57
C SER A 96 10.83 -2.85 -2.83
N SER A 97 11.33 -2.07 -1.88
CA SER A 97 12.69 -1.48 -1.93
C SER A 97 13.78 -2.54 -1.79
N ASP A 98 13.45 -3.66 -1.12
CA ASP A 98 14.37 -4.79 -0.93
C ASP A 98 13.61 -6.12 -0.97
N THR A 99 13.67 -6.77 -2.12
CA THR A 99 13.03 -8.07 -2.35
C THR A 99 13.77 -9.23 -1.68
N THR A 100 14.97 -9.02 -1.14
CA THR A 100 15.68 -10.01 -0.34
C THR A 100 15.20 -10.03 1.10
N VAL A 101 14.60 -8.95 1.60
CA VAL A 101 13.97 -8.83 2.92
C VAL A 101 12.48 -9.16 2.84
N ALA A 102 11.75 -8.48 1.96
CA ALA A 102 10.31 -8.70 1.78
C ALA A 102 9.92 -8.65 0.31
N LYS A 103 9.24 -9.67 -0.19
CA LYS A 103 8.62 -9.70 -1.52
C LYS A 103 7.14 -9.37 -1.41
N ILE A 104 6.59 -8.67 -2.40
CA ILE A 104 5.16 -8.40 -2.52
C ILE A 104 4.68 -8.78 -3.92
N ASN A 105 3.49 -9.37 -4.01
CA ASN A 105 2.86 -9.71 -5.29
C ASN A 105 1.79 -8.67 -5.69
N ALA A 106 1.16 -8.86 -6.84
CA ALA A 106 0.17 -7.94 -7.38
C ALA A 106 -1.09 -7.80 -6.50
N GLU A 107 -1.43 -8.83 -5.72
CA GLU A 107 -2.58 -8.84 -4.81
C GLU A 107 -2.27 -8.23 -3.43
N GLY A 108 -1.05 -7.69 -3.23
CA GLY A 108 -0.64 -7.11 -1.95
C GLY A 108 -0.22 -8.15 -0.91
N LYS A 109 0.02 -9.42 -1.30
CA LYS A 109 0.55 -10.44 -0.40
C LYS A 109 2.05 -10.27 -0.26
N VAL A 110 2.49 -10.06 0.99
CA VAL A 110 3.89 -9.85 1.39
C VAL A 110 4.45 -11.15 1.96
N PHE A 111 5.68 -11.50 1.58
CA PHE A 111 6.43 -12.67 2.03
C PHE A 111 7.71 -12.21 2.72
N GLY A 112 7.96 -12.65 3.95
CA GLY A 112 9.21 -12.39 4.70
C GLY A 112 10.33 -13.34 4.25
N MET A 113 11.34 -12.77 3.62
CA MET A 113 12.45 -13.54 3.01
C MET A 113 13.72 -13.54 3.86
N ALA A 114 14.00 -12.44 4.55
CA ALA A 114 15.09 -12.28 5.50
C ALA A 114 14.69 -11.30 6.60
N ALA A 115 15.28 -11.44 7.79
CA ALA A 115 15.07 -10.47 8.87
C ALA A 115 15.61 -9.09 8.48
N GLY A 116 14.84 -8.04 8.69
CA GLY A 116 15.18 -6.67 8.33
C GLY A 116 13.95 -5.82 8.06
N THR A 117 14.17 -4.65 7.46
CA THR A 117 13.10 -3.73 7.08
C THR A 117 13.11 -3.50 5.57
N ALA A 118 11.93 -3.46 4.96
CA ALA A 118 11.75 -3.06 3.57
C ALA A 118 10.65 -2.01 3.46
N VAL A 119 10.80 -1.05 2.55
CA VAL A 119 9.74 -0.11 2.20
C VAL A 119 8.94 -0.70 1.04
N LEU A 120 7.68 -0.98 1.30
CA LEU A 120 6.72 -1.37 0.27
C LEU A 120 6.05 -0.12 -0.28
N SER A 121 5.85 -0.05 -1.59
CA SER A 121 5.19 1.08 -2.24
C SER A 121 4.08 0.60 -3.16
N TYR A 122 2.99 1.38 -3.18
CA TYR A 122 1.94 1.26 -4.17
C TYR A 122 1.98 2.48 -5.07
N ILE A 123 2.11 2.27 -6.37
CA ILE A 123 2.27 3.30 -7.37
C ILE A 123 1.08 3.26 -8.31
N SER A 124 0.26 4.31 -8.28
CA SER A 124 -0.83 4.53 -9.23
C SER A 124 -0.38 5.53 -10.30
N VAL A 125 -0.63 5.21 -11.56
CA VAL A 125 -0.27 6.06 -12.71
C VAL A 125 -1.42 6.07 -13.70
N ASN A 126 -1.81 7.25 -14.13
CA ASN A 126 -2.73 7.43 -15.25
C ASN A 126 -2.25 8.55 -16.18
N ASP A 127 -3.04 8.90 -17.21
CA ASP A 127 -2.67 9.95 -18.18
C ASP A 127 -2.51 11.34 -17.55
N CYS A 128 -3.04 11.55 -16.33
CA CYS A 128 -3.08 12.85 -15.67
C CYS A 128 -1.92 13.04 -14.67
N SER A 129 -1.55 11.99 -13.95
CA SER A 129 -0.56 12.08 -12.88
C SER A 129 -0.01 10.73 -12.46
N ARG A 130 0.96 10.78 -11.55
CA ARG A 130 1.47 9.65 -10.78
C ARG A 130 1.35 9.97 -9.29
N ASP A 131 0.91 9.00 -8.51
CA ASP A 131 0.87 9.08 -7.06
C ASP A 131 1.51 7.83 -6.45
N THR A 132 2.09 7.95 -5.24
CA THR A 132 2.81 6.86 -4.57
C THR A 132 2.54 6.91 -3.09
N SER A 133 2.08 5.79 -2.54
CA SER A 133 2.00 5.53 -1.11
C SER A 133 3.07 4.55 -0.68
N ILE A 134 3.59 4.71 0.54
CA ILE A 134 4.64 3.88 1.12
C ILE A 134 4.18 3.22 2.42
N PHE A 135 4.75 2.04 2.71
CA PHE A 135 4.46 1.25 3.90
C PHE A 135 5.75 0.56 4.38
N ASN A 136 6.14 0.78 5.64
CA ASN A 136 7.31 0.15 6.21
C ASN A 136 6.94 -1.24 6.73
N MET A 137 7.65 -2.26 6.25
CA MET A 137 7.49 -3.65 6.64
C MET A 137 8.71 -4.10 7.44
N LEU A 138 8.49 -4.61 8.65
CA LEU A 138 9.50 -5.27 9.47
C LEU A 138 9.35 -6.79 9.36
N VAL A 139 10.40 -7.46 8.89
CA VAL A 139 10.49 -8.93 8.96
C VAL A 139 11.33 -9.28 10.19
N LYS A 140 10.69 -9.94 11.16
CA LYS A 140 11.34 -10.40 12.39
C LYS A 140 12.10 -11.72 12.13
N PRO A 141 13.25 -11.96 12.76
CA PRO A 141 13.92 -13.24 12.68
C PRO A 141 13.03 -14.35 13.25
N ALA A 142 13.30 -15.60 12.85
CA ALA A 142 12.70 -16.74 13.51
C ALA A 142 13.12 -16.77 14.99
N PRO A 143 12.25 -17.20 15.90
CA PRO A 143 12.65 -17.46 17.27
C PRO A 143 13.78 -18.48 17.32
N ASP A 144 14.81 -18.20 18.10
CA ASP A 144 15.92 -19.09 18.35
C ASP A 144 15.91 -19.48 19.82
N ALA A 145 15.88 -20.79 20.12
CA ALA A 145 15.94 -21.29 21.48
C ALA A 145 17.38 -21.40 22.02
N GLY A 146 18.36 -21.11 21.16
CA GLY A 146 19.78 -21.21 21.47
C GLY A 146 20.27 -22.65 21.57
N ASP A 147 21.56 -22.77 21.86
CA ASP A 147 22.20 -24.06 22.10
C ASP A 147 21.95 -24.54 23.53
N LEU A 148 21.57 -25.81 23.65
CA LEU A 148 21.37 -26.44 24.95
C LEU A 148 22.66 -27.06 25.43
N SER A 149 22.96 -26.91 26.70
CA SER A 149 24.13 -27.53 27.37
C SER A 149 23.72 -28.14 28.71
N GLY A 150 24.52 -29.08 29.19
CA GLY A 150 24.30 -29.86 30.42
C GLY A 150 24.58 -31.33 30.20
N ASN A 151 24.39 -32.16 31.25
CA ASN A 151 24.61 -33.61 31.14
C ASN A 151 23.47 -34.28 30.38
N ALA A 152 23.80 -35.01 29.32
CA ALA A 152 22.84 -35.76 28.52
C ALA A 152 22.41 -37.12 29.15
N SER A 153 23.03 -37.52 30.25
CA SER A 153 22.72 -38.74 31.00
C SER A 153 22.62 -38.46 32.49
N LEU A 154 21.63 -39.05 33.14
CA LEU A 154 21.34 -38.84 34.55
C LEU A 154 21.03 -40.20 35.21
N CYS A 155 21.58 -40.44 36.42
CA CYS A 155 21.20 -41.59 37.20
C CYS A 155 19.86 -41.35 37.91
N ILE A 156 19.09 -42.39 38.18
CA ILE A 156 17.84 -42.31 38.93
C ILE A 156 18.08 -41.64 40.29
N ASN A 157 17.20 -40.70 40.65
CA ASN A 157 17.27 -39.89 41.88
C ASN A 157 18.44 -38.85 41.93
N TYR A 158 19.11 -38.59 40.82
CA TYR A 158 20.05 -37.48 40.69
C TYR A 158 19.45 -36.36 39.85
N SER A 159 19.96 -35.16 40.03
CA SER A 159 19.54 -34.01 39.27
C SER A 159 20.68 -33.39 38.45
N SER A 160 20.38 -32.75 37.35
CA SER A 160 21.31 -31.97 36.55
C SER A 160 20.63 -30.68 36.10
N THR A 161 21.42 -29.65 35.88
CA THR A 161 20.89 -28.38 35.33
C THR A 161 21.25 -28.33 33.84
N LEU A 162 20.24 -28.18 33.02
CA LEU A 162 20.38 -27.82 31.61
C LEU A 162 20.30 -26.28 31.48
N SER A 163 21.07 -25.75 30.57
CA SER A 163 21.04 -24.32 30.24
C SER A 163 20.89 -24.10 28.73
N SER A 164 20.34 -22.97 28.39
CA SER A 164 20.28 -22.46 27.03
C SER A 164 21.09 -21.18 26.91
N THR A 165 21.73 -20.94 25.76
CA THR A 165 22.41 -19.67 25.46
C THR A 165 21.44 -18.50 25.29
N VAL A 166 20.14 -18.78 25.12
CA VAL A 166 19.07 -17.78 24.97
C VAL A 166 18.13 -17.87 26.19
N SER A 167 17.80 -16.72 26.78
CA SER A 167 16.87 -16.61 27.92
C SER A 167 15.41 -16.48 27.49
N GLY A 168 14.48 -16.78 28.40
CA GLY A 168 13.03 -16.57 28.19
C GLY A 168 12.31 -17.74 27.55
N GLY A 169 12.98 -18.86 27.28
CA GLY A 169 12.37 -20.10 26.82
C GLY A 169 11.62 -20.84 27.94
N VAL A 170 10.78 -21.78 27.53
CA VAL A 170 10.05 -22.68 28.44
C VAL A 170 10.61 -24.09 28.29
N TRP A 171 11.02 -24.68 29.41
CA TRP A 171 11.49 -26.07 29.46
C TRP A 171 10.32 -27.05 29.48
N THR A 172 10.39 -28.08 28.66
CA THR A 172 9.42 -29.17 28.61
C THR A 172 10.11 -30.52 28.47
N SER A 173 9.53 -31.55 29.06
CA SER A 173 9.96 -32.96 28.87
C SER A 173 8.90 -33.69 28.03
N SER A 174 9.36 -34.48 27.06
CA SER A 174 8.49 -35.37 26.27
C SER A 174 7.90 -36.52 27.09
N ASN A 175 8.56 -36.88 28.20
CA ASN A 175 8.07 -37.91 29.15
C ASN A 175 8.41 -37.54 30.60
N PRO A 176 7.54 -36.78 31.28
CA PRO A 176 7.77 -36.33 32.66
C PRO A 176 7.83 -37.47 33.70
N ALA A 177 7.33 -38.67 33.35
CA ALA A 177 7.41 -39.83 34.23
C ALA A 177 8.82 -40.46 34.27
N ILE A 178 9.66 -40.21 33.24
CA ILE A 178 11.06 -40.63 33.19
C ILE A 178 11.96 -39.53 33.74
N ALA A 179 11.77 -38.31 33.24
CA ALA A 179 12.55 -37.13 33.68
C ALA A 179 11.66 -35.88 33.60
N SER A 180 11.47 -35.21 34.69
CA SER A 180 10.79 -33.92 34.76
C SER A 180 11.80 -32.79 34.70
N ILE A 181 11.42 -31.65 34.15
CA ILE A 181 12.26 -30.45 34.10
C ILE A 181 11.46 -29.25 34.66
N ASN A 182 12.07 -28.44 35.50
CA ASN A 182 11.45 -27.24 36.02
C ASN A 182 11.78 -25.98 35.20
N ALA A 183 11.16 -24.85 35.53
CA ALA A 183 11.36 -23.57 34.83
C ALA A 183 12.81 -23.04 34.89
N SER A 184 13.62 -23.53 35.81
CA SER A 184 15.06 -23.20 35.93
C SER A 184 15.99 -24.15 35.18
N GLY A 185 15.44 -25.09 34.42
CA GLY A 185 16.21 -26.07 33.63
C GLY A 185 16.76 -27.23 34.49
N VAL A 186 16.29 -27.41 35.73
CA VAL A 186 16.72 -28.53 36.58
C VAL A 186 15.87 -29.77 36.22
N VAL A 187 16.53 -30.80 35.84
CA VAL A 187 15.99 -32.14 35.51
C VAL A 187 16.09 -33.03 36.73
#